data_f52c55f4c51d043ca53a00abc843ad7c
#
_entry.id   f52c55f4c51d043ca53a00abc843ad7c
#
_cell.length_a   1.000
_cell.length_b   1.000
_cell.length_c   1.000
_cell.angle_alpha   90.00
_cell.angle_beta   90.00
_cell.angle_gamma   90.00
#
_symmetry.space_group_name_H-M   'P 1'
#
loop_
_entity.id
_entity.type
_entity.pdbx_description
1 polymer ?
#
loop_
_entity_poly.entity_id
_entity_poly.type
_entity_poly.pdbx_seq_one_letter_code
_entity_poly.pdbx_strand_id
1 'polypeptide(L)'
;MEAIAAAIAVWVLGVAVLTCGLGFIHWVWLRPRKLERRLRQQGFSGNSYRFLYGDSKESTSMSRKARSKPISLSDDIRPRVAPFEHHTVNKYGRNSFMWVGPIPRVFIMNPEHIKEVLNKMPDFPKPNSNPIGKLLATGVASYEGDKWTKHRKLLNPAFHQEKLKGEIRSCGWAQYRGCS
;
A
#
# COMPACT_ATOMS: atom_id res chain seq x y z
N MET A 1 -54.51 -4.35 9.11
CA MET A 1 -53.25 -3.75 9.64
C MET A 1 -52.02 -4.45 9.09
N GLU A 2 -52.00 -5.75 8.96
CA GLU A 2 -50.86 -6.52 8.44
C GLU A 2 -50.47 -6.16 6.98
N ALA A 3 -51.42 -5.97 6.09
CA ALA A 3 -51.14 -5.59 4.71
C ALA A 3 -50.47 -4.23 4.56
N ILE A 4 -50.85 -3.25 5.40
CA ILE A 4 -50.21 -1.92 5.41
C ILE A 4 -48.78 -1.99 5.96
N ALA A 5 -48.56 -2.77 7.03
CA ALA A 5 -47.24 -3.00 7.58
C ALA A 5 -46.30 -3.69 6.57
N ALA A 6 -46.81 -4.70 5.85
CA ALA A 6 -46.07 -5.36 4.79
C ALA A 6 -45.69 -4.41 3.63
N ALA A 7 -46.63 -3.56 3.19
CA ALA A 7 -46.36 -2.56 2.18
C ALA A 7 -45.27 -1.56 2.62
N ILE A 8 -45.35 -1.06 3.84
CA ILE A 8 -44.31 -0.16 4.41
C ILE A 8 -42.97 -0.86 4.47
N ALA A 9 -42.91 -2.12 4.89
CA ALA A 9 -41.65 -2.87 4.95
C ALA A 9 -41.02 -3.04 3.56
N VAL A 10 -41.83 -3.33 2.54
CA VAL A 10 -41.34 -3.43 1.13
C VAL A 10 -40.79 -2.09 0.65
N TRP A 11 -41.46 -0.98 0.94
CA TRP A 11 -41.01 0.35 0.58
C TRP A 11 -39.66 0.72 1.29
N VAL A 12 -39.56 0.46 2.57
CA VAL A 12 -38.31 0.71 3.35
C VAL A 12 -37.16 -0.13 2.79
N LEU A 13 -37.41 -1.40 2.48
CA LEU A 13 -36.40 -2.27 1.89
C LEU A 13 -35.99 -1.75 0.49
N GLY A 14 -36.93 -1.34 -0.34
CA GLY A 14 -36.64 -0.76 -1.66
C GLY A 14 -35.79 0.49 -1.57
N VAL A 15 -36.08 1.42 -0.66
CA VAL A 15 -35.29 2.62 -0.43
C VAL A 15 -33.88 2.26 0.09
N ALA A 16 -33.77 1.30 1.01
CA ALA A 16 -32.48 0.84 1.52
C ALA A 16 -31.60 0.23 0.43
N VAL A 17 -32.15 -0.62 -0.43
CA VAL A 17 -31.41 -1.21 -1.56
C VAL A 17 -30.97 -0.13 -2.54
N LEU A 18 -31.82 0.84 -2.83
CA LEU A 18 -31.54 1.93 -3.76
C LEU A 18 -30.42 2.84 -3.22
N THR A 19 -30.46 3.20 -1.94
CA THR A 19 -29.42 4.02 -1.29
C THR A 19 -28.08 3.29 -1.22
N CYS A 20 -28.08 2.00 -0.89
CA CYS A 20 -26.88 1.17 -0.92
C CYS A 20 -26.30 1.06 -2.34
N GLY A 21 -27.15 0.86 -3.35
CA GLY A 21 -26.73 0.81 -4.76
C GLY A 21 -26.11 2.11 -5.24
N LEU A 22 -26.74 3.25 -4.95
CA LEU A 22 -26.19 4.56 -5.27
C LEU A 22 -24.87 4.84 -4.53
N GLY A 23 -24.79 4.49 -3.26
CA GLY A 23 -23.57 4.58 -2.46
C GLY A 23 -22.42 3.74 -3.05
N PHE A 24 -22.72 2.53 -3.48
CA PHE A 24 -21.75 1.64 -4.13
C PHE A 24 -21.26 2.21 -5.47
N ILE A 25 -22.17 2.71 -6.33
CA ILE A 25 -21.81 3.34 -7.60
C ILE A 25 -20.95 4.59 -7.35
N HIS A 26 -21.33 5.41 -6.38
CA HIS A 26 -20.53 6.58 -5.99
C HIS A 26 -19.12 6.18 -5.57
N TRP A 27 -18.99 5.16 -4.71
CA TRP A 27 -17.71 4.72 -4.17
C TRP A 27 -16.82 4.08 -5.23
N VAL A 28 -17.37 3.25 -6.11
CA VAL A 28 -16.61 2.48 -7.10
C VAL A 28 -16.35 3.26 -8.40
N TRP A 29 -17.22 4.20 -8.75
CA TRP A 29 -17.13 4.86 -10.06
C TRP A 29 -16.86 6.35 -9.98
N LEU A 30 -17.66 7.10 -9.24
CA LEU A 30 -17.55 8.56 -9.23
C LEU A 30 -16.33 9.03 -8.43
N ARG A 31 -16.10 8.44 -7.26
CA ARG A 31 -14.98 8.81 -6.39
C ARG A 31 -13.61 8.59 -7.05
N PRO A 32 -13.31 7.41 -7.65
CA PRO A 32 -12.03 7.19 -8.33
C PRO A 32 -11.81 8.16 -9.49
N ARG A 33 -12.81 8.39 -10.32
CA ARG A 33 -12.71 9.36 -11.43
C ARG A 33 -12.43 10.78 -10.95
N LYS A 34 -13.06 11.21 -9.85
CA LYS A 34 -12.79 12.51 -9.25
C LYS A 34 -11.35 12.60 -8.73
N LEU A 35 -10.86 11.52 -8.09
CA LEU A 35 -9.48 11.44 -7.62
C LEU A 35 -8.49 11.43 -8.79
N GLU A 36 -8.76 10.70 -9.87
CA GLU A 36 -7.93 10.71 -11.08
C GLU A 36 -7.77 12.12 -11.64
N ARG A 37 -8.86 12.87 -11.79
CA ARG A 37 -8.82 14.25 -12.29
C ARG A 37 -7.95 15.14 -11.40
N ARG A 38 -8.09 15.03 -10.07
CA ARG A 38 -7.29 15.80 -9.11
C ARG A 38 -5.81 15.45 -9.19
N LEU A 39 -5.46 14.18 -9.27
CA LEU A 39 -4.07 13.74 -9.39
C LEU A 39 -3.44 14.25 -10.70
N ARG A 40 -4.16 14.17 -11.81
CA ARG A 40 -3.69 14.69 -13.10
C ARG A 40 -3.51 16.22 -13.08
N GLN A 41 -4.40 16.96 -12.41
CA GLN A 41 -4.25 18.41 -12.22
C GLN A 41 -3.03 18.78 -11.38
N GLN A 42 -2.61 17.90 -10.46
CA GLN A 42 -1.40 18.06 -9.64
C GLN A 42 -0.12 17.58 -10.34
N GLY A 43 -0.19 17.20 -11.61
CA GLY A 43 0.98 16.77 -12.40
C GLY A 43 1.35 15.30 -12.23
N PHE A 44 0.50 14.48 -11.61
CA PHE A 44 0.71 13.05 -11.56
C PHE A 44 0.19 12.35 -12.81
N SER A 45 0.94 11.37 -13.31
CA SER A 45 0.60 10.56 -14.47
C SER A 45 0.40 9.10 -14.08
N GLY A 46 -0.52 8.41 -14.73
CA GLY A 46 -0.80 7.01 -14.43
C GLY A 46 -1.87 6.43 -15.35
N ASN A 47 -2.16 5.15 -15.20
CA ASN A 47 -3.21 4.49 -15.93
C ASN A 47 -4.57 5.11 -15.61
N SER A 48 -5.48 5.12 -16.59
CA SER A 48 -6.87 5.50 -16.33
C SER A 48 -7.54 4.45 -15.47
N TYR A 49 -8.43 4.90 -14.58
CA TYR A 49 -9.16 4.02 -13.69
C TYR A 49 -9.97 2.97 -14.46
N ARG A 50 -9.77 1.69 -14.12
CA ARG A 50 -10.57 0.57 -14.61
C ARG A 50 -11.53 0.11 -13.52
N PHE A 51 -12.78 -0.08 -13.89
CA PHE A 51 -13.87 -0.41 -12.96
C PHE A 51 -13.53 -1.57 -12.02
N LEU A 52 -13.75 -1.40 -10.72
CA LEU A 52 -13.53 -2.36 -9.62
C LEU A 52 -12.07 -2.79 -9.39
N TYR A 53 -11.36 -3.18 -10.43
CA TYR A 53 -10.06 -3.85 -10.30
C TYR A 53 -8.87 -2.90 -10.40
N GLY A 54 -9.07 -1.70 -10.97
CA GLY A 54 -7.93 -0.82 -11.27
C GLY A 54 -6.85 -1.54 -12.08
N ASP A 55 -5.64 -1.49 -11.61
CA ASP A 55 -4.47 -2.16 -12.22
C ASP A 55 -4.15 -3.53 -11.58
N SER A 56 -4.97 -4.00 -10.63
CA SER A 56 -4.66 -5.18 -9.82
C SER A 56 -4.48 -6.47 -10.66
N LYS A 57 -5.28 -6.65 -11.71
CA LYS A 57 -5.17 -7.82 -12.61
C LYS A 57 -3.84 -7.81 -13.37
N GLU A 58 -3.47 -6.65 -13.90
CA GLU A 58 -2.22 -6.48 -14.64
C GLU A 58 -1.00 -6.65 -13.73
N SER A 59 -1.02 -6.03 -12.56
CA SER A 59 0.00 -6.18 -11.52
C SER A 59 0.20 -7.64 -11.12
N THR A 60 -0.89 -8.38 -10.88
CA THR A 60 -0.81 -9.81 -10.53
C THR A 60 -0.25 -10.64 -11.68
N SER A 61 -0.66 -10.36 -12.92
CA SER A 61 -0.14 -11.05 -14.11
C SER A 61 1.36 -10.81 -14.30
N MET A 62 1.80 -9.56 -14.18
CA MET A 62 3.21 -9.20 -14.28
C MET A 62 4.05 -9.84 -13.16
N SER A 63 3.54 -9.84 -11.93
CA SER A 63 4.20 -10.48 -10.78
C SER A 63 4.35 -11.99 -10.98
N ARG A 64 3.33 -12.67 -11.52
CA ARG A 64 3.40 -14.09 -11.84
C ARG A 64 4.44 -14.37 -12.92
N LYS A 65 4.46 -13.58 -13.99
CA LYS A 65 5.46 -13.70 -15.08
C LYS A 65 6.88 -13.40 -14.59
N ALA A 66 7.05 -12.41 -13.73
CA ALA A 66 8.35 -12.11 -13.16
C ALA A 66 8.88 -13.27 -12.30
N ARG A 67 8.02 -13.86 -11.45
CA ARG A 67 8.40 -14.98 -10.57
C ARG A 67 8.70 -16.28 -11.30
N SER A 68 8.13 -16.51 -12.46
CA SER A 68 8.39 -17.73 -13.27
C SER A 68 9.74 -17.75 -13.96
N LYS A 69 10.43 -16.61 -14.07
CA LYS A 69 11.75 -16.52 -14.71
C LYS A 69 12.86 -16.75 -13.68
N PRO A 70 13.93 -17.48 -14.01
CA PRO A 70 15.12 -17.53 -13.16
C PRO A 70 15.76 -16.13 -13.05
N ILE A 71 16.49 -15.89 -11.98
CA ILE A 71 17.23 -14.64 -11.75
C ILE A 71 18.67 -14.98 -11.39
N SER A 72 19.62 -14.22 -11.92
CA SER A 72 21.02 -14.26 -11.50
C SER A 72 21.25 -13.31 -10.33
N LEU A 73 22.30 -13.56 -9.54
CA LEU A 73 22.69 -12.66 -8.44
C LEU A 73 23.12 -11.27 -8.91
N SER A 74 23.53 -11.14 -10.17
CA SER A 74 23.94 -9.87 -10.79
C SER A 74 22.79 -9.10 -11.41
N ASP A 75 21.60 -9.69 -11.53
CA ASP A 75 20.44 -9.04 -12.16
C ASP A 75 19.81 -7.97 -11.26
N ASP A 76 19.19 -6.98 -11.91
CA ASP A 76 18.39 -5.98 -11.18
C ASP A 76 17.16 -6.65 -10.56
N ILE A 77 17.10 -6.61 -9.23
CA ILE A 77 16.01 -7.22 -8.46
C ILE A 77 14.68 -6.47 -8.57
N ARG A 78 14.71 -5.16 -8.91
CA ARG A 78 13.49 -4.31 -8.95
C ARG A 78 12.40 -4.84 -9.86
N PRO A 79 12.66 -5.23 -11.12
CA PRO A 79 11.64 -5.79 -12.00
C PRO A 79 11.10 -7.14 -11.52
N ARG A 80 11.81 -7.80 -10.61
CA ARG A 80 11.40 -9.09 -10.03
C ARG A 80 10.46 -8.92 -8.84
N VAL A 81 10.79 -7.98 -7.95
CA VAL A 81 10.06 -7.76 -6.70
C VAL A 81 8.80 -6.93 -6.93
N ALA A 82 8.91 -5.87 -7.72
CA ALA A 82 7.84 -4.91 -7.97
C ALA A 82 7.74 -4.60 -9.49
N PRO A 83 7.36 -5.59 -10.32
CA PRO A 83 7.40 -5.45 -11.78
C PRO A 83 6.45 -4.40 -12.32
N PHE A 84 5.25 -4.29 -11.74
CA PHE A 84 4.24 -3.35 -12.18
C PHE A 84 4.59 -1.91 -11.76
N GLU A 85 5.05 -1.74 -10.54
CA GLU A 85 5.52 -0.45 -10.01
C GLU A 85 6.71 0.06 -10.81
N HIS A 86 7.70 -0.80 -11.05
CA HIS A 86 8.86 -0.48 -11.88
C HIS A 86 8.45 -0.08 -13.31
N HIS A 87 7.54 -0.83 -13.92
CA HIS A 87 7.00 -0.50 -15.25
C HIS A 87 6.27 0.85 -15.24
N THR A 88 5.43 1.11 -14.23
CA THR A 88 4.66 2.34 -14.11
C THR A 88 5.57 3.55 -13.98
N VAL A 89 6.60 3.48 -13.13
CA VAL A 89 7.57 4.57 -12.94
C VAL A 89 8.39 4.80 -14.21
N ASN A 90 8.82 3.75 -14.91
CA ASN A 90 9.55 3.89 -16.16
C ASN A 90 8.71 4.51 -17.28
N LYS A 91 7.40 4.22 -17.31
CA LYS A 91 6.47 4.72 -18.32
C LYS A 91 6.01 6.16 -18.06
N TYR A 92 5.68 6.47 -16.82
CA TYR A 92 5.04 7.75 -16.44
C TYR A 92 5.98 8.70 -15.69
N GLY A 93 7.15 8.24 -15.26
CA GLY A 93 8.11 9.04 -14.51
C GLY A 93 7.90 9.02 -13.00
N ARG A 94 8.66 9.91 -12.33
CA ARG A 94 8.72 9.96 -10.85
C ARG A 94 7.40 10.35 -10.18
N ASN A 95 6.62 11.20 -10.84
CA ASN A 95 5.31 11.63 -10.36
C ASN A 95 4.23 10.76 -10.98
N SER A 96 4.14 9.52 -10.52
CA SER A 96 3.20 8.55 -11.06
C SER A 96 2.30 7.94 -10.00
N PHE A 97 1.18 7.38 -10.44
CA PHE A 97 0.25 6.67 -9.59
C PHE A 97 -0.26 5.39 -10.28
N MET A 98 -0.72 4.46 -9.46
CA MET A 98 -1.37 3.22 -9.90
C MET A 98 -2.68 3.02 -9.14
N TRP A 99 -3.55 2.16 -9.66
CA TRP A 99 -4.83 1.83 -9.05
C TRP A 99 -4.80 0.47 -8.37
N VAL A 100 -5.13 0.44 -7.09
CA VAL A 100 -5.37 -0.80 -6.34
C VAL A 100 -6.86 -0.87 -6.02
N GLY A 101 -7.63 -1.56 -6.87
CA GLY A 101 -9.08 -1.43 -6.86
C GLY A 101 -9.50 0.03 -7.10
N PRO A 102 -10.42 0.59 -6.31
CA PRO A 102 -10.87 1.98 -6.42
C PRO A 102 -9.95 3.00 -5.73
N ILE A 103 -8.82 2.58 -5.18
CA ILE A 103 -7.92 3.42 -4.39
C ILE A 103 -6.65 3.70 -5.20
N PRO A 104 -6.30 4.98 -5.46
CA PRO A 104 -5.04 5.32 -6.10
C PRO A 104 -3.88 5.21 -5.10
N ARG A 105 -2.76 4.65 -5.54
CA ARG A 105 -1.47 4.67 -4.85
C ARG A 105 -0.53 5.58 -5.61
N VAL A 106 -0.06 6.61 -4.94
CA VAL A 106 0.87 7.60 -5.50
C VAL A 106 2.30 7.20 -5.14
N PHE A 107 3.20 7.28 -6.12
CA PHE A 107 4.64 7.09 -5.90
C PHE A 107 5.28 8.42 -5.54
N ILE A 108 5.88 8.49 -4.36
CA ILE A 108 6.58 9.66 -3.88
C ILE A 108 8.08 9.37 -3.97
N MET A 109 8.77 10.02 -4.90
CA MET A 109 10.20 9.84 -5.15
C MET A 109 11.04 11.09 -4.89
N ASN A 110 10.40 12.21 -4.59
CA ASN A 110 11.11 13.43 -4.21
C ASN A 110 11.55 13.33 -2.75
N PRO A 111 12.85 13.47 -2.42
CA PRO A 111 13.36 13.40 -1.05
C PRO A 111 12.69 14.38 -0.09
N GLU A 112 12.35 15.59 -0.55
CA GLU A 112 11.67 16.61 0.26
C GLU A 112 10.27 16.15 0.67
N HIS A 113 9.48 15.64 -0.28
CA HIS A 113 8.15 15.11 0.01
C HIS A 113 8.22 13.87 0.91
N ILE A 114 9.22 13.00 0.70
CA ILE A 114 9.44 11.83 1.57
C ILE A 114 9.72 12.30 3.00
N LYS A 115 10.59 13.28 3.17
CA LYS A 115 10.90 13.86 4.48
C LYS A 115 9.66 14.48 5.15
N GLU A 116 8.84 15.18 4.38
CA GLU A 116 7.58 15.76 4.89
C GLU A 116 6.61 14.68 5.36
N VAL A 117 6.37 13.64 4.56
CA VAL A 117 5.49 12.51 4.93
C VAL A 117 6.00 11.79 6.16
N LEU A 118 7.31 11.56 6.27
CA LEU A 118 7.91 10.90 7.43
C LEU A 118 7.81 11.77 8.71
N ASN A 119 7.92 13.08 8.58
CA ASN A 119 7.78 13.99 9.72
C ASN A 119 6.30 14.12 10.18
N LYS A 120 5.36 13.96 9.26
CA LYS A 120 3.91 14.03 9.53
C LYS A 120 3.29 12.63 9.61
N MET A 121 4.00 11.65 10.13
CA MET A 121 3.51 10.26 10.23
C MET A 121 2.09 10.11 10.82
N PRO A 122 1.65 10.90 11.81
CA PRO A 122 0.29 10.80 12.33
C PRO A 122 -0.80 11.08 11.28
N ASP A 123 -0.51 11.95 10.31
CA ASP A 123 -1.44 12.33 9.25
C ASP A 123 -1.49 11.29 8.11
N PHE A 124 -0.48 10.42 8.05
CA PHE A 124 -0.33 9.36 7.05
C PHE A 124 -0.41 7.97 7.69
N PRO A 125 -1.60 7.50 8.07
CA PRO A 125 -1.75 6.19 8.68
C PRO A 125 -1.31 5.09 7.72
N LYS A 126 -0.77 4.01 8.27
CA LYS A 126 -0.37 2.83 7.48
C LYS A 126 -1.59 2.27 6.76
N PRO A 127 -1.44 1.80 5.51
CA PRO A 127 -2.54 1.16 4.82
C PRO A 127 -3.03 -0.03 5.65
N ASN A 128 -4.35 -0.12 5.83
CA ASN A 128 -4.97 -1.20 6.60
C ASN A 128 -4.47 -2.54 6.08
N SER A 129 -3.65 -3.21 6.89
CA SER A 129 -3.23 -4.57 6.63
C SER A 129 -4.44 -5.51 6.73
N ASN A 130 -4.40 -6.59 5.96
CA ASN A 130 -5.39 -7.66 6.02
C ASN A 130 -5.71 -8.01 7.50
N PRO A 131 -6.98 -8.16 7.90
CA PRO A 131 -7.36 -8.55 9.26
C PRO A 131 -6.60 -9.76 9.79
N ILE A 132 -6.32 -10.73 8.92
CA ILE A 132 -5.51 -11.91 9.25
C ILE A 132 -4.07 -11.52 9.58
N GLY A 133 -3.50 -10.55 8.88
CA GLY A 133 -2.14 -10.04 9.16
C GLY A 133 -2.04 -9.36 10.53
N LYS A 134 -3.11 -8.73 11.01
CA LYS A 134 -3.17 -8.16 12.37
C LYS A 134 -3.16 -9.23 13.47
N LEU A 135 -3.72 -10.39 13.20
CA LEU A 135 -3.72 -11.54 14.12
C LEU A 135 -2.36 -12.24 14.18
N LEU A 136 -1.66 -12.31 13.04
CA LEU A 136 -0.39 -13.03 12.90
C LEU A 136 0.84 -12.20 13.29
N ALA A 137 0.78 -10.89 13.08
CA ALA A 137 1.92 -10.00 13.29
C ALA A 137 1.52 -8.78 14.12
N THR A 138 1.65 -8.88 15.44
CA THR A 138 1.55 -7.75 16.36
C THR A 138 2.95 -7.26 16.68
N GLY A 139 3.21 -5.96 16.50
CA GLY A 139 4.51 -5.37 16.79
C GLY A 139 4.64 -3.95 16.29
N VAL A 140 5.82 -3.35 16.40
CA VAL A 140 6.09 -1.96 15.99
C VAL A 140 5.75 -1.73 14.52
N ALA A 141 5.84 -2.75 13.68
CA ALA A 141 5.48 -2.65 12.27
C ALA A 141 3.97 -2.38 12.06
N SER A 142 3.10 -2.92 12.93
CA SER A 142 1.64 -2.80 12.82
C SER A 142 1.02 -1.76 13.77
N TYR A 143 1.77 -1.31 14.78
CA TYR A 143 1.28 -0.30 15.72
C TYR A 143 1.25 1.09 15.10
N GLU A 144 0.33 1.94 15.57
CA GLU A 144 0.15 3.32 15.18
C GLU A 144 0.01 4.24 16.42
N GLY A 145 0.16 5.54 16.21
CA GLY A 145 -0.02 6.56 17.24
C GLY A 145 0.88 6.39 18.46
N ASP A 146 0.35 6.65 19.65
CA ASP A 146 1.09 6.61 20.91
C ASP A 146 1.67 5.25 21.24
N LYS A 147 0.95 4.17 20.86
CA LYS A 147 1.43 2.80 21.05
C LYS A 147 2.69 2.53 20.23
N TRP A 148 2.72 2.96 18.99
CA TRP A 148 3.91 2.89 18.16
C TRP A 148 5.06 3.72 18.74
N THR A 149 4.79 4.95 19.17
CA THR A 149 5.79 5.87 19.73
C THR A 149 6.47 5.27 20.96
N LYS A 150 5.68 4.70 21.88
CA LYS A 150 6.22 4.03 23.08
C LYS A 150 7.14 2.87 22.73
N HIS A 151 6.68 1.95 21.86
CA HIS A 151 7.46 0.78 21.47
C HIS A 151 8.70 1.16 20.65
N ARG A 152 8.58 2.17 19.79
CA ARG A 152 9.72 2.67 19.02
C ARG A 152 10.82 3.26 19.90
N LYS A 153 10.44 4.03 20.93
CA LYS A 153 11.40 4.56 21.90
C LYS A 153 12.18 3.46 22.64
N LEU A 154 11.51 2.36 22.98
CA LEU A 154 12.16 1.19 23.62
C LEU A 154 13.15 0.48 22.70
N LEU A 155 12.84 0.44 21.39
CA LEU A 155 13.69 -0.25 20.40
C LEU A 155 14.84 0.61 19.88
N ASN A 156 14.68 1.94 19.85
CA ASN A 156 15.69 2.85 19.29
C ASN A 156 17.10 2.63 19.83
N PRO A 157 17.34 2.41 21.15
CA PRO A 157 18.68 2.19 21.67
C PRO A 157 19.39 0.96 21.09
N ALA A 158 18.63 -0.08 20.67
CA ALA A 158 19.20 -1.27 20.05
C ALA A 158 19.70 -1.02 18.60
N PHE A 159 19.15 -0.01 17.93
CA PHE A 159 19.49 0.36 16.56
C PHE A 159 20.45 1.56 16.46
N HIS A 160 21.16 1.88 17.57
CA HIS A 160 22.22 2.88 17.51
C HIS A 160 23.37 2.42 16.61
N GLN A 161 23.88 3.34 15.81
CA GLN A 161 24.86 3.08 14.75
C GLN A 161 26.13 2.41 15.28
N GLU A 162 26.56 2.76 16.50
CA GLU A 162 27.72 2.16 17.15
C GLU A 162 27.52 0.70 17.52
N LYS A 163 26.31 0.34 18.03
CA LYS A 163 25.98 -1.07 18.34
C LYS A 163 25.89 -1.91 17.08
N LEU A 164 25.25 -1.39 16.04
CA LEU A 164 25.15 -2.10 14.74
C LEU A 164 26.54 -2.31 14.11
N LYS A 165 27.45 -1.33 14.18
CA LYS A 165 28.82 -1.49 13.72
C LYS A 165 29.60 -2.54 14.52
N GLY A 166 29.36 -2.63 15.81
CA GLY A 166 29.94 -3.66 16.68
C GLY A 166 29.49 -5.07 16.31
N GLU A 167 28.18 -5.27 16.09
CA GLU A 167 27.62 -6.56 15.69
C GLU A 167 28.08 -7.00 14.30
N ILE A 168 28.11 -6.08 13.32
CA ILE A 168 28.63 -6.39 11.97
C ILE A 168 30.09 -6.84 12.03
N ARG A 169 30.90 -6.18 12.86
CA ARG A 169 32.33 -6.60 13.07
C ARG A 169 32.41 -7.99 13.69
N SER A 170 31.60 -8.28 14.71
CA SER A 170 31.63 -9.59 15.37
C SER A 170 31.12 -10.70 14.45
N CYS A 171 30.08 -10.49 13.66
CA CYS A 171 29.61 -11.44 12.65
C CYS A 171 30.63 -11.67 11.52
N GLY A 172 31.28 -10.62 11.02
CA GLY A 172 32.33 -10.74 10.00
C GLY A 172 33.52 -11.59 10.45
N TRP A 173 33.97 -11.44 11.68
CA TRP A 173 35.05 -12.25 12.24
C TRP A 173 34.65 -13.72 12.55
N ALA A 174 33.41 -13.99 12.86
CA ALA A 174 32.92 -15.36 13.08
C ALA A 174 32.90 -16.18 11.78
N GLN A 175 32.60 -15.55 10.66
CA GLN A 175 32.51 -16.21 9.35
C GLN A 175 33.93 -16.57 8.81
N TYR A 176 34.96 -15.79 9.13
CA TYR A 176 36.34 -16.09 8.73
C TYR A 176 37.05 -17.14 9.63
N ARG A 177 36.56 -17.43 10.81
CA ARG A 177 37.15 -18.44 11.72
C ARG A 177 36.67 -19.89 11.44
N GLY A 178 35.67 -20.08 10.58
CA GLY A 178 35.14 -21.39 10.22
C GLY A 178 35.77 -22.03 8.99
N CYS A 179 36.77 -21.42 8.37
CA CYS A 179 37.49 -21.92 7.18
C CYS A 179 38.97 -22.18 7.47
N SER A 180 39.26 -22.89 8.58
CA SER A 180 40.59 -23.44 8.84
C SER A 180 40.47 -24.92 9.09
#